data_1030d48e20934e73a5d05053b7541683
#
_entry.id   1030d48e20934e73a5d05053b7541683
#
_cell.length_a   1.000
_cell.length_b   1.000
_cell.length_c   1.000
_cell.angle_alpha   90.00
_cell.angle_beta   90.00
_cell.angle_gamma   90.00
#
_symmetry.space_group_name_H-M   'P 1'
#
loop_
_entity.id
_entity.type
_entity.pdbx_description
1 polymer ?
#
loop_
_entity_poly.entity_id
_entity_poly.type
_entity_poly.pdbx_seq_one_letter_code
_entity_poly.pdbx_strand_id
1 'polypeptide(L)'
;MRPKLTDVAKKAGVSVTTVSRVINDYGYISQKTRDKVFAAMEELNYQPNSLARSLHGKSTNLVGLIFPAITNPFFAELVEKIEQKLFSEGYKVILCNAGSDKEKEREYLKMLLANQVDGIIAGAHNLGIDEYNRVGLPIVSFDRKLSEQIPIVSCDNYAGGKLAVQELYNAGARHIYFLGNPHQQGNPTD
;
A
#
# COMPACT_ATOMS: atom_id res chain seq x y z
N MET A 1 -6.73 -29.80 -5.75
CA MET A 1 -5.99 -29.12 -6.83
C MET A 1 -6.65 -27.78 -7.07
N ARG A 2 -5.91 -26.68 -7.23
CA ARG A 2 -6.55 -25.38 -7.50
C ARG A 2 -7.12 -25.39 -8.92
N PRO A 3 -8.40 -24.99 -9.13
CA PRO A 3 -8.99 -24.93 -10.46
C PRO A 3 -8.25 -23.93 -11.35
N LYS A 4 -8.20 -24.22 -12.64
CA LYS A 4 -7.54 -23.41 -13.66
C LYS A 4 -8.59 -22.72 -14.54
N LEU A 5 -8.17 -21.70 -15.28
CA LEU A 5 -9.03 -21.02 -16.26
C LEU A 5 -9.63 -21.98 -17.29
N THR A 6 -8.88 -23.02 -17.64
CA THR A 6 -9.33 -24.11 -18.54
C THR A 6 -10.48 -24.91 -17.96
N ASP A 7 -10.52 -25.09 -16.64
CA ASP A 7 -11.59 -25.84 -15.97
C ASP A 7 -12.90 -25.04 -15.98
N VAL A 8 -12.80 -23.72 -15.75
CA VAL A 8 -13.93 -22.79 -15.87
C VAL A 8 -14.48 -22.81 -17.31
N ALA A 9 -13.61 -22.73 -18.32
CA ALA A 9 -14.01 -22.76 -19.71
C ALA A 9 -14.76 -24.05 -20.05
N LYS A 10 -14.23 -25.20 -19.62
CA LYS A 10 -14.87 -26.52 -19.80
C LYS A 10 -16.23 -26.57 -19.11
N LYS A 11 -16.33 -26.10 -17.86
CA LYS A 11 -17.56 -26.11 -17.07
C LYS A 11 -18.63 -25.17 -17.65
N ALA A 12 -18.24 -23.98 -18.09
CA ALA A 12 -19.15 -22.97 -18.69
C ALA A 12 -19.53 -23.30 -20.15
N GLY A 13 -18.85 -24.27 -20.80
CA GLY A 13 -19.08 -24.61 -22.21
C GLY A 13 -18.67 -23.50 -23.18
N VAL A 14 -17.58 -22.78 -22.85
CA VAL A 14 -17.05 -21.67 -23.68
C VAL A 14 -15.54 -21.80 -23.86
N SER A 15 -14.96 -20.99 -24.77
CA SER A 15 -13.51 -20.97 -24.95
C SER A 15 -12.79 -20.29 -23.76
N VAL A 16 -11.52 -20.65 -23.53
CA VAL A 16 -10.66 -20.01 -22.53
C VAL A 16 -10.56 -18.50 -22.79
N THR A 17 -10.50 -18.09 -24.05
CA THR A 17 -10.49 -16.69 -24.46
C THR A 17 -11.78 -15.97 -24.04
N THR A 18 -12.93 -16.63 -24.17
CA THR A 18 -14.23 -16.08 -23.73
C THR A 18 -14.26 -15.89 -22.22
N VAL A 19 -13.79 -16.87 -21.44
CA VAL A 19 -13.67 -16.73 -19.98
C VAL A 19 -12.77 -15.56 -19.62
N SER A 20 -11.60 -15.46 -20.25
CA SER A 20 -10.66 -14.34 -20.04
C SER A 20 -11.31 -12.98 -20.34
N ARG A 21 -12.08 -12.88 -21.43
CA ARG A 21 -12.79 -11.64 -21.80
C ARG A 21 -13.89 -11.29 -20.80
N VAL A 22 -14.63 -12.27 -20.28
CA VAL A 22 -15.64 -12.05 -19.22
C VAL A 22 -14.99 -11.51 -17.95
N ILE A 23 -13.90 -12.15 -17.49
CA ILE A 23 -13.19 -11.77 -16.27
C ILE A 23 -12.59 -10.37 -16.40
N ASN A 24 -12.10 -10.00 -17.57
CA ASN A 24 -11.44 -8.73 -17.84
C ASN A 24 -12.37 -7.64 -18.36
N ASP A 25 -13.66 -7.93 -18.47
CA ASP A 25 -14.67 -7.04 -19.05
C ASP A 25 -14.25 -6.46 -20.41
N TYR A 26 -13.73 -7.31 -21.29
CA TYR A 26 -13.19 -6.90 -22.58
C TYR A 26 -14.06 -7.34 -23.75
N GLY A 27 -14.50 -6.35 -24.54
CA GLY A 27 -15.32 -6.56 -25.73
C GLY A 27 -16.77 -6.92 -25.42
N TYR A 28 -17.59 -7.03 -26.47
CA TYR A 28 -18.99 -7.38 -26.29
C TYR A 28 -19.17 -8.87 -26.00
N ILE A 29 -19.78 -9.19 -24.87
CA ILE A 29 -20.16 -10.55 -24.47
C ILE A 29 -21.58 -10.50 -23.91
N SER A 30 -22.46 -11.38 -24.43
CA SER A 30 -23.85 -11.44 -23.99
C SER A 30 -23.97 -11.72 -22.48
N GLN A 31 -25.01 -11.16 -21.84
CA GLN A 31 -25.28 -11.39 -20.40
C GLN A 31 -25.38 -12.89 -20.10
N LYS A 32 -26.09 -13.66 -20.93
CA LYS A 32 -26.21 -15.12 -20.81
C LYS A 32 -24.85 -15.84 -20.73
N THR A 33 -23.86 -15.37 -21.49
CA THR A 33 -22.52 -15.96 -21.46
C THR A 33 -21.76 -15.54 -20.21
N ARG A 34 -21.91 -14.30 -19.77
CA ARG A 34 -21.34 -13.81 -18.51
C ARG A 34 -21.84 -14.62 -17.33
N ASP A 35 -23.17 -14.83 -17.24
CA ASP A 35 -23.81 -15.57 -16.15
C ASP A 35 -23.31 -17.02 -16.08
N LYS A 36 -23.16 -17.70 -17.25
CA LYS A 36 -22.61 -19.06 -17.30
C LYS A 36 -21.16 -19.13 -16.78
N VAL A 37 -20.33 -18.13 -17.14
CA VAL A 37 -18.94 -18.10 -16.69
C VAL A 37 -18.85 -17.83 -15.19
N PHE A 38 -19.63 -16.86 -14.67
CA PHE A 38 -19.63 -16.55 -13.24
C PHE A 38 -20.18 -17.73 -12.41
N ALA A 39 -21.25 -18.39 -12.85
CA ALA A 39 -21.76 -19.59 -12.18
C ALA A 39 -20.72 -20.73 -12.15
N ALA A 40 -20.00 -20.96 -13.27
CA ALA A 40 -18.94 -21.95 -13.33
C ALA A 40 -17.74 -21.60 -12.40
N MET A 41 -17.41 -20.31 -12.28
CA MET A 41 -16.37 -19.83 -11.35
C MET A 41 -16.76 -20.08 -9.89
N GLU A 42 -18.01 -19.79 -9.54
CA GLU A 42 -18.55 -20.00 -8.20
C GLU A 42 -18.57 -21.50 -7.83
N GLU A 43 -19.13 -22.35 -8.69
CA GLU A 43 -19.16 -23.80 -8.46
C GLU A 43 -17.77 -24.44 -8.31
N LEU A 44 -16.78 -23.94 -9.05
CA LEU A 44 -15.40 -24.40 -8.98
C LEU A 44 -14.58 -23.71 -7.89
N ASN A 45 -15.17 -22.74 -7.17
CA ASN A 45 -14.44 -21.84 -6.27
C ASN A 45 -13.16 -21.27 -6.93
N TYR A 46 -13.31 -20.89 -8.23
CA TYR A 46 -12.22 -20.33 -9.00
C TYR A 46 -12.10 -18.83 -8.74
N GLN A 47 -10.94 -18.40 -8.29
CA GLN A 47 -10.60 -17.00 -8.17
C GLN A 47 -9.61 -16.60 -9.27
N PRO A 48 -9.90 -15.55 -10.06
CA PRO A 48 -8.97 -15.05 -11.06
C PRO A 48 -7.65 -14.64 -10.42
N ASN A 49 -6.55 -15.03 -11.03
CA ASN A 49 -5.23 -14.62 -10.58
C ASN A 49 -5.00 -13.13 -10.94
N SER A 50 -4.89 -12.27 -9.92
CA SER A 50 -4.61 -10.83 -10.09
C SER A 50 -3.27 -10.58 -10.79
N LEU A 51 -2.26 -11.43 -10.53
CA LEU A 51 -0.96 -11.36 -11.21
C LEU A 51 -1.06 -11.65 -12.72
N ALA A 52 -1.99 -12.50 -13.14
CA ALA A 52 -2.21 -12.75 -14.57
C ALA A 52 -2.84 -11.53 -15.29
N ARG A 53 -3.53 -10.65 -14.56
CA ARG A 53 -4.08 -9.39 -15.08
C ARG A 53 -3.00 -8.33 -15.32
N SER A 54 -2.01 -8.23 -14.44
CA SER A 54 -0.91 -7.27 -14.56
C SER A 54 -0.01 -7.55 -15.77
N LEU A 55 0.11 -8.82 -16.21
CA LEU A 55 0.84 -9.20 -17.43
C LEU A 55 0.27 -8.56 -18.72
N HIS A 56 -0.94 -8.04 -18.68
CA HIS A 56 -1.58 -7.32 -19.80
C HIS A 56 -1.60 -5.79 -19.62
N GLY A 57 -0.69 -5.23 -18.80
CA GLY A 57 -0.56 -3.79 -18.58
C GLY A 57 -1.71 -3.17 -17.76
N LYS A 58 -2.49 -4.00 -17.03
CA LYS A 58 -3.55 -3.54 -16.14
C LYS A 58 -3.03 -3.43 -14.70
N SER A 59 -3.54 -2.43 -13.97
CA SER A 59 -3.33 -2.24 -12.54
C SER A 59 -3.65 -3.53 -11.76
N THR A 60 -2.86 -3.81 -10.72
CA THR A 60 -3.13 -4.89 -9.76
C THR A 60 -4.17 -4.48 -8.72
N ASN A 61 -4.41 -3.18 -8.59
CA ASN A 61 -5.18 -2.54 -7.52
C ASN A 61 -4.64 -2.91 -6.13
N LEU A 62 -3.32 -3.08 -6.02
CA LEU A 62 -2.62 -3.33 -4.76
C LEU A 62 -1.71 -2.16 -4.43
N VAL A 63 -1.71 -1.74 -3.17
CA VAL A 63 -0.79 -0.72 -2.64
C VAL A 63 -0.03 -1.32 -1.46
N GLY A 64 1.28 -1.14 -1.44
CA GLY A 64 2.13 -1.53 -0.32
C GLY A 64 2.12 -0.46 0.77
N LEU A 65 1.93 -0.85 2.02
CA LEU A 65 2.11 0.02 3.18
C LEU A 65 3.28 -0.50 4.00
N ILE A 66 4.35 0.28 4.16
CA ILE A 66 5.53 -0.10 4.96
C ILE A 66 5.59 0.83 6.18
N PHE A 67 5.31 0.30 7.37
CA PHE A 67 5.27 1.05 8.62
C PHE A 67 6.14 0.41 9.72
N PRO A 68 6.59 1.19 10.73
CA PRO A 68 7.53 0.68 11.72
C PRO A 68 6.88 -0.28 12.72
N ALA A 69 5.69 0.05 13.24
CA ALA A 69 5.03 -0.78 14.25
C ALA A 69 3.52 -0.51 14.29
N ILE A 70 2.72 -1.52 14.02
CA ILE A 70 1.24 -1.44 14.11
C ILE A 70 0.72 -1.51 15.55
N THR A 71 1.59 -1.80 16.53
CA THR A 71 1.25 -1.74 17.95
C THR A 71 1.24 -0.32 18.49
N ASN A 72 1.81 0.64 17.77
CA ASN A 72 1.68 2.05 18.11
C ASN A 72 0.30 2.56 17.66
N PRO A 73 -0.54 3.07 18.58
CA PRO A 73 -1.91 3.51 18.26
C PRO A 73 -1.98 4.53 17.12
N PHE A 74 -1.01 5.43 17.02
CA PHE A 74 -0.92 6.40 15.95
C PHE A 74 -0.81 5.73 14.57
N PHE A 75 0.14 4.79 14.42
CA PHE A 75 0.29 4.09 13.14
C PHE A 75 -0.85 3.13 12.86
N ALA A 76 -1.45 2.53 13.89
CA ALA A 76 -2.63 1.68 13.73
C ALA A 76 -3.80 2.47 13.14
N GLU A 77 -4.12 3.64 13.70
CA GLU A 77 -5.18 4.51 13.22
C GLU A 77 -4.88 5.05 11.81
N LEU A 78 -3.64 5.48 11.56
CA LEU A 78 -3.21 5.97 10.25
C LEU A 78 -3.38 4.90 9.17
N VAL A 79 -2.91 3.67 9.43
CA VAL A 79 -3.03 2.54 8.51
C VAL A 79 -4.51 2.22 8.24
N GLU A 80 -5.35 2.23 9.28
CA GLU A 80 -6.79 2.02 9.14
C GLU A 80 -7.43 3.06 8.21
N LYS A 81 -7.11 4.35 8.40
CA LYS A 81 -7.65 5.43 7.55
C LYS A 81 -7.17 5.35 6.11
N ILE A 82 -5.89 5.01 5.91
CA ILE A 82 -5.33 4.79 4.58
C ILE A 82 -6.02 3.61 3.90
N GLU A 83 -6.17 2.49 4.60
CA GLU A 83 -6.82 1.29 4.07
C GLU A 83 -8.27 1.57 3.67
N GLN A 84 -9.07 2.18 4.55
CA GLN A 84 -10.46 2.55 4.29
C GLN A 84 -10.58 3.43 3.03
N LYS A 85 -9.70 4.43 2.88
CA LYS A 85 -9.69 5.31 1.71
C LYS A 85 -9.32 4.55 0.44
N LEU A 86 -8.26 3.76 0.46
CA LEU A 86 -7.83 2.95 -0.67
C LEU A 86 -8.90 1.92 -1.07
N PHE A 87 -9.53 1.28 -0.09
CA PHE A 87 -10.59 0.31 -0.33
C PHE A 87 -11.80 0.96 -1.02
N SER A 88 -12.19 2.17 -0.60
CA SER A 88 -13.28 2.92 -1.25
C SER A 88 -12.99 3.29 -2.71
N GLU A 89 -11.71 3.38 -3.09
CA GLU A 89 -11.26 3.63 -4.47
C GLU A 89 -10.97 2.31 -5.25
N GLY A 90 -11.30 1.15 -4.68
CA GLY A 90 -11.12 -0.15 -5.30
C GLY A 90 -9.74 -0.77 -5.16
N TYR A 91 -8.86 -0.18 -4.36
CA TYR A 91 -7.54 -0.73 -4.03
C TYR A 91 -7.59 -1.62 -2.80
N LYS A 92 -6.62 -2.53 -2.70
CA LYS A 92 -6.36 -3.34 -1.51
C LYS A 92 -4.94 -3.08 -1.05
N VAL A 93 -4.67 -3.32 0.24
CA VAL A 93 -3.36 -3.05 0.82
C VAL A 93 -2.61 -4.33 1.18
N ILE A 94 -1.29 -4.26 1.07
CA ILE A 94 -0.36 -5.22 1.66
C ILE A 94 0.39 -4.47 2.75
N LEU A 95 0.08 -4.78 4.01
CA LEU A 95 0.72 -4.16 5.16
C LEU A 95 2.02 -4.89 5.53
N CYS A 96 3.11 -4.11 5.59
CA CYS A 96 4.45 -4.55 5.93
C CYS A 96 4.90 -3.87 7.23
N ASN A 97 5.06 -4.64 8.29
CA ASN A 97 5.57 -4.17 9.57
C ASN A 97 7.10 -4.30 9.61
N ALA A 98 7.81 -3.23 9.26
CA ALA A 98 9.26 -3.23 9.11
C ALA A 98 9.99 -3.15 10.47
N GLY A 99 9.36 -2.60 11.50
CA GLY A 99 10.05 -2.30 12.77
C GLY A 99 11.18 -1.29 12.56
N SER A 100 12.22 -1.42 13.38
CA SER A 100 13.49 -0.69 13.22
C SER A 100 14.54 -1.55 12.51
N ASP A 101 14.10 -2.46 11.64
CA ASP A 101 14.95 -3.42 10.93
C ASP A 101 15.02 -3.05 9.43
N LYS A 102 16.18 -2.52 9.04
CA LYS A 102 16.48 -2.06 7.69
C LYS A 102 16.47 -3.19 6.67
N GLU A 103 16.99 -4.36 7.03
CA GLU A 103 17.02 -5.51 6.11
C GLU A 103 15.62 -6.06 5.89
N LYS A 104 14.80 -6.11 6.92
CA LYS A 104 13.40 -6.50 6.83
C LYS A 104 12.61 -5.53 5.93
N GLU A 105 12.89 -4.23 6.02
CA GLU A 105 12.26 -3.23 5.14
C GLU A 105 12.66 -3.45 3.68
N ARG A 106 13.94 -3.75 3.40
CA ARG A 106 14.40 -4.12 2.06
C ARG A 106 13.72 -5.38 1.51
N GLU A 107 13.58 -6.41 2.35
CA GLU A 107 12.89 -7.63 1.94
C GLU A 107 11.41 -7.38 1.64
N TYR A 108 10.73 -6.54 2.41
CA TYR A 108 9.37 -6.12 2.11
C TYR A 108 9.29 -5.32 0.81
N LEU A 109 10.21 -4.40 0.56
CA LEU A 109 10.26 -3.67 -0.70
C LEU A 109 10.41 -4.61 -1.89
N LYS A 110 11.33 -5.57 -1.84
CA LYS A 110 11.49 -6.61 -2.86
C LYS A 110 10.22 -7.43 -3.05
N MET A 111 9.56 -7.82 -1.97
CA MET A 111 8.32 -8.60 -2.00
C MET A 111 7.19 -7.80 -2.65
N LEU A 112 7.03 -6.52 -2.33
CA LEU A 112 6.02 -5.65 -2.94
C LEU A 112 6.26 -5.49 -4.46
N LEU A 113 7.50 -5.30 -4.87
CA LEU A 113 7.89 -5.24 -6.29
C LEU A 113 7.58 -6.54 -7.03
N ALA A 114 7.91 -7.69 -6.42
CA ALA A 114 7.60 -9.00 -6.99
C ALA A 114 6.09 -9.25 -7.11
N ASN A 115 5.28 -8.65 -6.23
CA ASN A 115 3.82 -8.69 -6.30
C ASN A 115 3.23 -7.61 -7.22
N GLN A 116 4.08 -6.81 -7.88
CA GLN A 116 3.67 -5.78 -8.85
C GLN A 116 2.62 -4.82 -8.28
N VAL A 117 2.84 -4.33 -7.06
CA VAL A 117 1.95 -3.30 -6.48
C VAL A 117 1.96 -2.04 -7.34
N ASP A 118 0.85 -1.31 -7.36
CA ASP A 118 0.71 -0.10 -8.17
C ASP A 118 1.36 1.13 -7.53
N GLY A 119 1.64 1.06 -6.22
CA GLY A 119 2.31 2.11 -5.47
C GLY A 119 2.67 1.68 -4.06
N ILE A 120 3.47 2.50 -3.38
CA ILE A 120 3.92 2.27 -2.00
C ILE A 120 3.71 3.53 -1.16
N ILE A 121 3.18 3.37 0.04
CA ILE A 121 3.21 4.38 1.09
C ILE A 121 4.20 3.91 2.16
N ALA A 122 5.28 4.67 2.35
CA ALA A 122 6.38 4.32 3.24
C ALA A 122 6.41 5.25 4.44
N GLY A 123 6.11 4.71 5.62
CA GLY A 123 6.17 5.41 6.91
C GLY A 123 7.18 4.79 7.88
N ALA A 124 8.02 3.85 7.42
CA ALA A 124 9.07 3.27 8.24
C ALA A 124 10.25 4.24 8.42
N HIS A 125 10.95 4.12 9.55
CA HIS A 125 11.98 5.07 9.96
C HIS A 125 13.43 4.55 9.78
N ASN A 126 13.66 3.58 8.90
CA ASN A 126 15.00 3.08 8.62
C ASN A 126 15.72 3.94 7.58
N LEU A 127 16.92 4.47 7.91
CA LEU A 127 17.72 5.35 7.03
C LEU A 127 18.54 4.56 6.02
N GLY A 128 18.82 5.19 4.85
CA GLY A 128 19.77 4.68 3.86
C GLY A 128 19.28 3.41 3.17
N ILE A 129 18.03 3.40 2.72
CA ILE A 129 17.47 2.39 1.83
C ILE A 129 17.42 2.99 0.43
N ASP A 130 18.57 2.96 -0.27
CA ASP A 130 18.72 3.56 -1.60
C ASP A 130 17.86 2.88 -2.66
N GLU A 131 17.37 1.69 -2.35
CA GLU A 131 16.49 0.92 -3.21
C GLU A 131 15.20 1.67 -3.55
N TYR A 132 14.67 2.51 -2.67
CA TYR A 132 13.52 3.36 -2.94
C TYR A 132 13.68 4.24 -4.17
N ASN A 133 14.91 4.70 -4.47
CA ASN A 133 15.20 5.52 -5.64
C ASN A 133 15.17 4.75 -6.97
N ARG A 134 15.16 3.41 -6.92
CA ARG A 134 15.27 2.53 -8.09
C ARG A 134 13.99 1.75 -8.38
N VAL A 135 12.97 1.95 -7.59
CA VAL A 135 11.73 1.14 -7.63
C VAL A 135 10.93 1.31 -8.92
N GLY A 136 10.97 2.49 -9.53
CA GLY A 136 10.28 2.74 -10.81
C GLY A 136 8.75 2.75 -10.74
N LEU A 137 8.16 2.81 -9.55
CA LEU A 137 6.72 2.95 -9.33
C LEU A 137 6.42 4.12 -8.36
N PRO A 138 5.18 4.62 -8.29
CA PRO A 138 4.80 5.70 -7.40
C PRO A 138 5.05 5.36 -5.93
N ILE A 139 5.77 6.24 -5.23
CA ILE A 139 6.00 6.15 -3.79
C ILE A 139 5.61 7.48 -3.15
N VAL A 140 4.95 7.40 -2.00
CA VAL A 140 4.71 8.54 -1.11
C VAL A 140 5.32 8.21 0.24
N SER A 141 6.12 9.13 0.76
CA SER A 141 6.68 9.01 2.11
C SER A 141 5.77 9.68 3.13
N PHE A 142 5.66 9.08 4.31
CA PHE A 142 4.97 9.67 5.45
C PHE A 142 5.99 10.10 6.50
N ASP A 143 5.90 11.38 6.88
CA ASP A 143 6.67 12.05 7.95
C ASP A 143 8.19 11.84 7.86
N ARG A 144 8.70 11.55 6.65
CA ARG A 144 10.12 11.30 6.45
C ARG A 144 10.55 11.50 5.01
N LYS A 145 11.68 12.16 4.82
CA LYS A 145 12.33 12.31 3.53
C LYS A 145 13.08 11.03 3.15
N LEU A 146 12.60 10.30 2.16
CA LEU A 146 13.30 9.14 1.60
C LEU A 146 14.29 9.57 0.51
N SER A 147 13.93 10.54 -0.33
CA SER A 147 14.78 11.17 -1.33
C SER A 147 14.19 12.50 -1.81
N GLU A 148 14.94 13.26 -2.63
CA GLU A 148 14.46 14.51 -3.24
C GLU A 148 13.30 14.29 -4.25
N GLN A 149 13.16 13.10 -4.79
CA GLN A 149 12.18 12.77 -5.84
C GLN A 149 10.90 12.16 -5.30
N ILE A 150 10.91 11.67 -4.05
CA ILE A 150 9.76 11.02 -3.43
C ILE A 150 8.98 12.08 -2.64
N PRO A 151 7.71 12.34 -3.00
CA PRO A 151 6.88 13.28 -2.25
C PRO A 151 6.67 12.81 -0.81
N ILE A 152 6.67 13.77 0.11
CA ILE A 152 6.44 13.52 1.53
C ILE A 152 5.12 14.16 1.97
N VAL A 153 4.38 13.45 2.81
CA VAL A 153 3.25 13.96 3.57
C VAL A 153 3.68 14.05 5.03
N SER A 154 3.75 15.25 5.57
CA SER A 154 4.18 15.50 6.95
C SER A 154 3.39 16.63 7.59
N CYS A 155 3.44 16.72 8.92
CA CYS A 155 2.94 17.86 9.66
C CYS A 155 3.98 19.00 9.67
N ASP A 156 3.51 20.25 9.85
CA ASP A 156 4.39 21.37 10.20
C ASP A 156 4.79 21.25 11.68
N ASN A 157 5.86 20.48 11.93
CA ASN A 157 6.35 20.19 13.27
C ASN A 157 6.90 21.46 13.95
N TYR A 158 7.47 22.39 13.18
CA TYR A 158 7.95 23.66 13.70
C TYR A 158 6.80 24.53 14.23
N ALA A 159 5.75 24.72 13.42
CA ALA A 159 4.56 25.43 13.84
C ALA A 159 3.89 24.76 15.03
N GLY A 160 3.78 23.43 15.04
CA GLY A 160 3.25 22.65 16.15
C GLY A 160 4.03 22.86 17.45
N GLY A 161 5.36 22.76 17.39
CA GLY A 161 6.25 23.02 18.54
C GLY A 161 6.12 24.44 19.08
N LYS A 162 6.07 25.45 18.19
CA LYS A 162 5.85 26.85 18.56
C LYS A 162 4.51 27.07 19.27
N LEU A 163 3.43 26.47 18.76
CA LEU A 163 2.11 26.54 19.39
C LEU A 163 2.12 25.91 20.77
N ALA A 164 2.72 24.73 20.93
CA ALA A 164 2.81 24.05 22.23
C ALA A 164 3.53 24.91 23.28
N VAL A 165 4.66 25.53 22.92
CA VAL A 165 5.40 26.43 23.82
C VAL A 165 4.57 27.67 24.13
N GLN A 166 3.88 28.24 23.14
CA GLN A 166 3.03 29.40 23.34
C GLN A 166 1.88 29.13 24.32
N GLU A 167 1.23 27.97 24.19
CA GLU A 167 0.15 27.58 25.10
C GLU A 167 0.67 27.40 26.55
N LEU A 168 1.83 26.76 26.74
CA LEU A 168 2.45 26.65 28.05
C LEU A 168 2.78 28.03 28.65
N TYR A 169 3.31 28.93 27.84
CA TYR A 169 3.61 30.31 28.27
C TYR A 169 2.35 31.07 28.65
N ASN A 170 1.28 30.98 27.87
CA ASN A 170 -0.01 31.60 28.13
C ASN A 170 -0.65 31.05 29.41
N ALA A 171 -0.46 29.75 29.71
CA ALA A 171 -0.91 29.10 30.93
C ALA A 171 -0.07 29.49 32.17
N GLY A 172 0.95 30.35 32.04
CA GLY A 172 1.75 30.88 33.12
C GLY A 172 3.09 30.18 33.33
N ALA A 173 3.45 29.16 32.56
CA ALA A 173 4.76 28.53 32.67
C ALA A 173 5.88 29.52 32.26
N ARG A 174 6.97 29.55 33.04
CA ARG A 174 8.16 30.38 32.78
C ARG A 174 9.43 29.55 32.65
N HIS A 175 9.37 28.29 33.10
CA HIS A 175 10.44 27.31 32.91
C HIS A 175 9.86 26.12 32.15
N ILE A 176 10.22 26.00 30.89
CA ILE A 176 9.70 24.97 29.99
C ILE A 176 10.86 24.06 29.61
N TYR A 177 10.66 22.76 29.79
CA TYR A 177 11.65 21.72 29.47
C TYR A 177 11.13 20.86 28.34
N PHE A 178 12.00 20.55 27.38
CA PHE A 178 11.74 19.61 26.31
C PHE A 178 12.47 18.29 26.60
N LEU A 179 11.73 17.20 26.58
CA LEU A 179 12.30 15.85 26.65
C LEU A 179 12.21 15.22 25.26
N GLY A 180 13.34 15.02 24.64
CA GLY A 180 13.46 14.42 23.30
C GLY A 180 14.47 13.30 23.27
N ASN A 181 14.50 12.57 22.15
CA ASN A 181 15.51 11.54 21.92
C ASN A 181 16.79 12.18 21.36
N PRO A 182 17.92 12.17 22.08
CA PRO A 182 19.17 12.79 21.62
C PRO A 182 19.80 12.10 20.41
N HIS A 183 19.35 10.91 20.04
CA HIS A 183 19.89 10.12 18.94
C HIS A 183 19.12 10.26 17.62
N GLN A 184 18.02 11.00 17.57
CA GLN A 184 17.39 11.39 16.31
C GLN A 184 18.07 12.63 15.75
N GLN A 185 19.32 12.48 15.26
CA GLN A 185 19.92 13.48 14.39
C GLN A 185 19.23 13.42 13.04
N GLY A 186 18.54 14.50 12.70
CA GLY A 186 17.94 14.70 11.40
C GLY A 186 16.62 13.96 11.20
N ASN A 187 15.55 14.46 11.83
CA ASN A 187 14.24 14.27 11.23
C ASN A 187 14.25 15.11 9.94
N PRO A 188 14.08 14.51 8.75
CA PRO A 188 14.18 15.24 7.48
C PRO A 188 13.04 16.24 7.25
N THR A 189 12.18 16.44 8.21
CA THR A 189 11.10 17.45 8.21
C THR A 189 11.43 18.66 9.09
N ASP A 190 12.62 18.73 9.70
CA ASP A 190 13.10 19.90 10.46
C ASP A 190 13.75 20.93 9.54
#